data_e8de698846354e9b278e27c1d4dd01c5
#
_entry.id   e8de698846354e9b278e27c1d4dd01c5
#
_cell.length_a   1.000
_cell.length_b   1.000
_cell.length_c   1.000
_cell.angle_alpha   90.00
_cell.angle_beta   90.00
_cell.angle_gamma   90.00
#
_symmetry.space_group_name_H-M   'P 1'
#
loop_
_entity.id
_entity.type
_entity.pdbx_description
1 polymer ?
#
loop_
_entity_poly.entity_id
_entity_poly.type
_entity_poly.pdbx_seq_one_letter_code
_entity_poly.pdbx_strand_id
1 'polypeptide(L)'
;MGRFKKEDSKNLNMIISQKLNDGISSQQIFDYLVDKKLYNCSFDSFCRYTRLIKNKHGVIRNKNSELTDFDKKIIKFVDGKKALRINDILEKIQCSKTQLKASIKNCRLHGYEIQIDDDIIILSNTNVREPEKISQISTTEIIFGVVSDPHFGSKSCQLTALNEFAEIMKHKGVHHVFVPGDLVSGFEVYPGQIHDVYAIDAQGQEETTLVNLPRGFNWYVLGGNHDYSFIKRGGGYNIITTIASKRPDIHYIGFDQATVPILSNVELMCVHPSGGVPYSISYRLQKNIEQITISELQNVVRGVKDKPSIRFVLLGHLHIQMQAMFGSIWGAQCGTFEGQTNYLKRKGLIPTIGGWIVKASLGKNGLLKNFESKFYIFDEIQDDWKNYKHTIPEKKIIKPIFD
;
A
#
# COMPACT_ATOMS: atom_id res chain seq x y z
N MET A 1 7.33 -13.90 41.11
CA MET A 1 6.27 -12.97 40.59
C MET A 1 5.42 -12.54 41.77
N GLY A 2 5.66 -11.30 42.29
CA GLY A 2 4.84 -10.73 43.37
C GLY A 2 3.46 -10.41 42.83
N ARG A 3 2.43 -11.07 43.36
CA ARG A 3 1.03 -10.78 43.04
C ARG A 3 0.63 -9.52 43.79
N PHE A 4 0.43 -8.40 43.05
CA PHE A 4 -0.26 -7.24 43.58
C PHE A 4 -1.71 -7.60 43.93
N LYS A 5 -2.26 -7.06 45.02
CA LYS A 5 -3.69 -7.14 45.30
C LYS A 5 -4.44 -6.42 44.17
N LYS A 6 -5.61 -6.88 43.81
CA LYS A 6 -6.38 -6.40 42.63
C LYS A 6 -6.72 -4.89 42.68
N GLU A 7 -6.82 -4.32 43.86
CA GLU A 7 -7.07 -2.89 44.12
C GLU A 7 -5.82 -2.02 43.90
N ASP A 8 -4.65 -2.49 44.35
CA ASP A 8 -3.37 -1.79 44.19
C ASP A 8 -2.98 -1.70 42.71
N SER A 9 -3.34 -2.72 41.94
CA SER A 9 -3.09 -2.77 40.50
C SER A 9 -3.91 -1.75 39.70
N LYS A 10 -5.14 -1.40 40.10
CA LYS A 10 -5.96 -0.39 39.43
C LYS A 10 -5.41 1.03 39.64
N ASN A 11 -5.07 1.36 40.89
CA ASN A 11 -4.48 2.65 41.22
C ASN A 11 -3.11 2.85 40.55
N LEU A 12 -2.27 1.82 40.55
CA LEU A 12 -0.98 1.87 39.88
C LEU A 12 -1.12 2.07 38.36
N ASN A 13 -2.07 1.38 37.73
CA ASN A 13 -2.36 1.55 36.29
C ASN A 13 -2.85 2.98 35.98
N MET A 14 -3.66 3.56 36.83
CA MET A 14 -4.16 4.92 36.66
C MET A 14 -3.03 5.95 36.77
N ILE A 15 -2.17 5.84 37.78
CA ILE A 15 -0.99 6.71 37.95
C ILE A 15 -0.04 6.59 36.77
N ILE A 16 0.28 5.37 36.32
CA ILE A 16 1.17 5.14 35.18
C ILE A 16 0.55 5.72 33.92
N SER A 17 -0.74 5.48 33.66
CA SER A 17 -1.44 5.99 32.48
C SER A 17 -1.47 7.52 32.44
N GLN A 18 -1.75 8.15 33.56
CA GLN A 18 -1.77 9.60 33.67
C GLN A 18 -0.38 10.20 33.40
N LYS A 19 0.67 9.71 34.07
CA LYS A 19 2.03 10.20 33.86
C LYS A 19 2.56 9.94 32.43
N LEU A 20 2.16 8.86 31.80
CA LEU A 20 2.48 8.59 30.37
C LEU A 20 1.75 9.56 29.44
N ASN A 21 0.52 9.94 29.76
CA ASN A 21 -0.25 10.97 29.04
C ASN A 21 0.35 12.36 29.20
N ASP A 22 0.92 12.64 30.38
CA ASP A 22 1.63 13.90 30.68
C ASP A 22 3.05 13.96 30.01
N GLY A 23 3.40 12.95 29.21
CA GLY A 23 4.66 12.91 28.46
C GLY A 23 5.89 12.53 29.30
N ILE A 24 5.72 12.08 30.54
CA ILE A 24 6.80 11.68 31.44
C ILE A 24 7.43 10.38 30.92
N SER A 25 8.77 10.32 30.88
CA SER A 25 9.49 9.14 30.39
C SER A 25 9.26 7.92 31.30
N SER A 26 9.34 6.71 30.70
CA SER A 26 9.20 5.46 31.48
C SER A 26 10.22 5.34 32.60
N GLN A 27 11.44 5.89 32.43
CA GLN A 27 12.46 5.93 33.48
C GLN A 27 12.02 6.81 34.63
N GLN A 28 11.59 8.01 34.37
CA GLN A 28 11.14 8.95 35.42
C GLN A 28 9.89 8.43 36.17
N ILE A 29 8.99 7.74 35.48
CA ILE A 29 7.83 7.10 36.12
C ILE A 29 8.30 5.96 37.02
N PHE A 30 9.24 5.15 36.57
CA PHE A 30 9.80 4.05 37.34
C PHE A 30 10.47 4.57 38.62
N ASP A 31 11.36 5.55 38.49
CA ASP A 31 12.09 6.16 39.63
C ASP A 31 11.10 6.77 40.65
N TYR A 32 10.05 7.46 40.19
CA TYR A 32 8.99 7.98 41.04
C TYR A 32 8.25 6.86 41.79
N LEU A 33 7.92 5.77 41.15
CA LEU A 33 7.17 4.66 41.77
C LEU A 33 8.03 3.86 42.74
N VAL A 34 9.32 3.73 42.49
CA VAL A 34 10.30 3.13 43.41
C VAL A 34 10.49 4.02 44.64
N ASP A 35 10.66 5.32 44.45
CA ASP A 35 10.78 6.30 45.54
C ASP A 35 9.56 6.30 46.48
N LYS A 36 8.37 6.21 45.88
CA LYS A 36 7.08 6.11 46.61
C LYS A 36 6.79 4.70 47.16
N LYS A 37 7.69 3.73 46.99
CA LYS A 37 7.52 2.31 47.38
C LYS A 37 6.24 1.66 46.80
N LEU A 38 5.78 2.20 45.66
CA LEU A 38 4.60 1.69 44.95
C LEU A 38 4.92 0.59 43.96
N TYR A 39 6.19 0.39 43.62
CA TYR A 39 6.65 -0.63 42.68
C TYR A 39 7.99 -1.24 43.13
N ASN A 40 8.09 -2.57 43.09
CA ASN A 40 9.28 -3.30 43.52
C ASN A 40 9.64 -4.42 42.54
N CYS A 41 10.06 -4.06 41.37
CA CYS A 41 10.54 -4.97 40.31
C CYS A 41 11.63 -4.29 39.49
N SER A 42 12.30 -5.05 38.61
CA SER A 42 13.33 -4.47 37.72
C SER A 42 12.73 -3.50 36.70
N PHE A 43 13.55 -2.56 36.22
CA PHE A 43 13.14 -1.62 35.17
C PHE A 43 12.66 -2.32 33.90
N ASP A 44 13.28 -3.43 33.49
CA ASP A 44 12.83 -4.22 32.35
C ASP A 44 11.42 -4.81 32.53
N SER A 45 11.09 -5.25 33.73
CA SER A 45 9.76 -5.73 34.09
C SER A 45 8.74 -4.59 34.04
N PHE A 46 9.13 -3.39 34.49
CA PHE A 46 8.32 -2.18 34.40
C PHE A 46 8.09 -1.76 32.94
N CYS A 47 9.09 -1.81 32.08
CA CYS A 47 8.95 -1.49 30.67
C CYS A 47 7.99 -2.45 29.94
N ARG A 48 8.01 -3.75 30.28
CA ARG A 48 7.01 -4.72 29.78
C ARG A 48 5.61 -4.39 30.28
N TYR A 49 5.48 -4.01 31.51
CA TYR A 49 4.21 -3.66 32.14
C TYR A 49 3.62 -2.37 31.54
N THR A 50 4.41 -1.33 31.34
CA THR A 50 3.96 -0.09 30.68
C THR A 50 3.55 -0.31 29.24
N ARG A 51 4.17 -1.25 28.49
CA ARG A 51 3.69 -1.64 27.14
C ARG A 51 2.30 -2.25 27.19
N LEU A 52 2.01 -3.10 28.18
CA LEU A 52 0.68 -3.70 28.36
C LEU A 52 -0.37 -2.63 28.72
N ILE A 53 -0.01 -1.64 29.54
CA ILE A 53 -0.90 -0.51 29.88
C ILE A 53 -1.16 0.34 28.65
N LYS A 54 -0.14 0.71 27.88
CA LYS A 54 -0.27 1.48 26.65
C LYS A 54 -1.20 0.79 25.63
N ASN A 55 -1.10 -0.53 25.55
CA ASN A 55 -1.95 -1.33 24.65
C ASN A 55 -3.37 -1.49 25.16
N LYS A 56 -3.60 -1.48 26.48
CA LYS A 56 -4.89 -1.77 27.11
C LYS A 56 -5.77 -0.51 27.31
N HIS A 57 -5.15 0.64 27.50
CA HIS A 57 -5.86 1.88 27.82
C HIS A 57 -5.78 2.96 26.72
N GLY A 58 -5.23 2.60 25.54
CA GLY A 58 -5.08 3.55 24.42
C GLY A 58 -4.56 4.89 24.96
N VAL A 59 -3.24 5.03 25.12
CA VAL A 59 -2.70 6.35 25.50
C VAL A 59 -3.21 7.34 24.48
N ILE A 60 -4.15 8.21 24.87
CA ILE A 60 -4.65 9.30 24.05
C ILE A 60 -3.44 10.16 23.78
N ARG A 61 -2.87 10.04 22.57
CA ARG A 61 -1.80 10.91 22.13
C ARG A 61 -2.39 12.30 22.09
N ASN A 62 -1.85 13.19 22.90
CA ASN A 62 -2.19 14.61 22.88
C ASN A 62 -2.02 15.09 21.43
N LYS A 63 -3.12 15.40 20.74
CA LYS A 63 -3.14 16.01 19.40
C LYS A 63 -2.57 17.43 19.39
N ASN A 64 -2.17 17.96 20.54
CA ASN A 64 -1.69 19.32 20.75
C ASN A 64 -0.16 19.43 20.94
N SER A 65 0.65 18.42 20.54
CA SER A 65 2.09 18.66 20.45
C SER A 65 2.34 19.52 19.21
N GLU A 66 2.60 20.79 19.40
CA GLU A 66 3.09 21.68 18.35
C GLU A 66 4.40 21.17 17.78
N LEU A 67 4.66 21.47 16.50
CA LEU A 67 5.97 21.22 15.90
C LEU A 67 7.03 21.97 16.69
N THR A 68 8.01 21.23 17.20
CA THR A 68 9.16 21.83 17.90
C THR A 68 10.02 22.64 16.91
N ASP A 69 10.83 23.55 17.41
CA ASP A 69 11.76 24.31 16.55
C ASP A 69 12.76 23.38 15.85
N PHE A 70 13.07 22.25 16.48
CA PHE A 70 13.88 21.20 15.86
C PHE A 70 13.15 20.53 14.69
N ASP A 71 11.86 20.23 14.83
CA ASP A 71 11.05 19.67 13.74
C ASP A 71 10.94 20.65 12.57
N LYS A 72 10.70 21.93 12.85
CA LYS A 72 10.69 23.01 11.84
C LYS A 72 12.04 23.13 11.12
N LYS A 73 13.15 22.97 11.85
CA LYS A 73 14.50 22.97 11.28
C LYS A 73 14.71 21.78 10.33
N ILE A 74 14.24 20.58 10.71
CA ILE A 74 14.29 19.39 9.87
C ILE A 74 13.45 19.62 8.59
N ILE A 75 12.21 20.06 8.73
CA ILE A 75 11.32 20.35 7.60
C ILE A 75 11.99 21.33 6.64
N LYS A 76 12.45 22.48 7.15
CA LYS A 76 13.13 23.50 6.32
C LYS A 76 14.40 22.98 5.65
N PHE A 77 15.12 22.06 6.29
CA PHE A 77 16.34 21.50 5.72
C PHE A 77 16.04 20.49 4.61
N VAL A 78 14.95 19.74 4.72
CA VAL A 78 14.53 18.72 3.76
C VAL A 78 13.69 19.35 2.63
N ASP A 79 13.04 20.49 2.93
CA ASP A 79 12.20 21.21 1.96
C ASP A 79 12.99 21.67 0.72
N GLY A 80 12.42 21.44 -0.45
CA GLY A 80 13.05 21.75 -1.74
C GLY A 80 14.19 20.82 -2.17
N LYS A 81 14.47 19.75 -1.40
CA LYS A 81 15.50 18.75 -1.76
C LYS A 81 14.83 17.41 -2.06
N LYS A 82 15.10 16.88 -3.23
CA LYS A 82 14.43 15.65 -3.73
C LYS A 82 14.75 14.39 -2.91
N ALA A 83 15.98 14.27 -2.42
CA ALA A 83 16.41 13.18 -1.54
C ALA A 83 17.68 13.60 -0.78
N LEU A 84 17.80 13.19 0.47
CA LEU A 84 18.95 13.50 1.32
C LEU A 84 19.43 12.25 2.04
N ARG A 85 20.73 12.03 2.10
CA ARG A 85 21.30 10.95 2.91
C ARG A 85 21.16 11.30 4.40
N ILE A 86 20.80 10.31 5.20
CA ILE A 86 20.66 10.48 6.66
C ILE A 86 21.94 11.08 7.26
N ASN A 87 23.10 10.58 6.86
CA ASN A 87 24.38 11.06 7.39
C ASN A 87 24.61 12.56 7.11
N ASP A 88 24.22 13.04 5.92
CA ASP A 88 24.35 14.47 5.57
C ASP A 88 23.45 15.35 6.47
N ILE A 89 22.29 14.82 6.87
CA ILE A 89 21.38 15.52 7.78
C ILE A 89 21.93 15.51 9.21
N LEU A 90 22.43 14.36 9.68
CA LEU A 90 22.99 14.22 11.02
C LEU A 90 24.16 15.17 11.21
N GLU A 91 25.04 15.29 10.20
CA GLU A 91 26.21 16.16 10.22
C GLU A 91 25.82 17.66 10.20
N LYS A 92 24.95 18.06 9.27
CA LYS A 92 24.55 19.48 9.09
C LYS A 92 23.65 20.01 10.18
N ILE A 93 22.77 19.18 10.74
CA ILE A 93 21.85 19.57 11.81
C ILE A 93 22.45 19.31 13.19
N GLN A 94 23.55 18.56 13.26
CA GLN A 94 24.24 18.16 14.51
C GLN A 94 23.29 17.43 15.46
N CYS A 95 22.65 16.38 15.00
CA CYS A 95 21.72 15.59 15.79
C CYS A 95 22.03 14.09 15.73
N SER A 96 21.53 13.33 16.69
CA SER A 96 21.64 11.87 16.68
C SER A 96 20.58 11.23 15.75
N LYS A 97 20.86 10.03 15.27
CA LYS A 97 19.91 9.22 14.46
C LYS A 97 18.58 9.00 15.21
N THR A 98 18.61 8.92 16.53
CA THR A 98 17.43 8.75 17.39
C THR A 98 16.59 10.03 17.44
N GLN A 99 17.22 11.19 17.59
CA GLN A 99 16.54 12.49 17.57
C GLN A 99 15.91 12.76 16.21
N LEU A 100 16.62 12.47 15.12
CA LEU A 100 16.10 12.61 13.77
C LEU A 100 14.87 11.72 13.54
N LYS A 101 14.92 10.44 13.93
CA LYS A 101 13.76 9.53 13.83
C LYS A 101 12.57 10.00 14.66
N ALA A 102 12.80 10.52 15.86
CA ALA A 102 11.73 11.05 16.72
C ALA A 102 11.08 12.29 16.09
N SER A 103 11.88 13.22 15.56
CA SER A 103 11.40 14.42 14.88
C SER A 103 10.62 14.07 13.61
N ILE A 104 11.12 13.18 12.77
CA ILE A 104 10.40 12.74 11.57
C ILE A 104 9.05 12.10 11.92
N LYS A 105 9.01 11.32 13.00
CA LYS A 105 7.75 10.76 13.49
C LYS A 105 6.78 11.87 13.93
N ASN A 106 7.26 12.93 14.57
CA ASN A 106 6.44 14.07 14.98
C ASN A 106 5.98 14.87 13.74
N CYS A 107 6.85 15.13 12.78
CA CYS A 107 6.48 15.76 11.50
C CYS A 107 5.37 15.00 10.77
N ARG A 108 5.46 13.66 10.68
CA ARG A 108 4.42 12.83 10.10
C ARG A 108 3.08 12.95 10.80
N LEU A 109 3.06 13.09 12.13
CA LEU A 109 1.83 13.32 12.90
C LEU A 109 1.18 14.67 12.59
N HIS A 110 1.96 15.63 12.05
CA HIS A 110 1.51 16.96 11.62
C HIS A 110 1.28 17.07 10.10
N GLY A 111 1.20 15.94 9.40
CA GLY A 111 0.86 15.89 7.98
C GLY A 111 2.02 16.08 7.00
N TYR A 112 3.27 16.08 7.50
CA TYR A 112 4.43 16.09 6.61
C TYR A 112 4.77 14.67 6.16
N GLU A 113 4.75 14.43 4.88
CA GLU A 113 5.13 13.14 4.30
C GLU A 113 6.65 13.03 4.15
N ILE A 114 7.32 12.73 5.24
CA ILE A 114 8.76 12.44 5.27
C ILE A 114 8.93 10.93 5.27
N GLN A 115 9.53 10.36 4.23
CA GLN A 115 9.84 8.94 4.16
C GLN A 115 11.31 8.70 4.49
N ILE A 116 11.58 7.62 5.19
CA ILE A 116 12.93 7.11 5.44
C ILE A 116 13.01 5.75 4.77
N ASP A 117 13.97 5.62 3.87
CA ASP A 117 14.25 4.38 3.21
C ASP A 117 15.76 4.13 3.28
N ASP A 118 16.13 3.06 4.00
CA ASP A 118 17.50 2.74 4.40
C ASP A 118 18.25 3.96 4.97
N ASP A 119 19.06 4.63 4.16
CA ASP A 119 19.86 5.79 4.52
C ASP A 119 19.43 7.09 3.80
N ILE A 120 18.26 7.13 3.19
CA ILE A 120 17.75 8.28 2.44
C ILE A 120 16.46 8.81 3.09
N ILE A 121 16.37 10.13 3.24
CA ILE A 121 15.15 10.83 3.61
C ILE A 121 14.61 11.56 2.40
N ILE A 122 13.33 11.34 2.12
CA ILE A 122 12.59 11.98 1.04
C ILE A 122 11.45 12.76 1.69
N LEU A 123 11.40 14.07 1.46
CA LEU A 123 10.20 14.87 1.67
C LEU A 123 9.41 14.83 0.37
N SER A 124 8.30 14.15 0.34
CA SER A 124 7.41 14.23 -0.77
C SER A 124 6.64 15.55 -0.71
N ASN A 125 7.25 16.61 -1.24
CA ASN A 125 6.56 17.87 -1.56
C ASN A 125 5.76 17.77 -2.86
N THR A 126 5.54 16.58 -3.34
CA THR A 126 4.55 16.38 -4.36
C THR A 126 3.20 16.59 -3.67
N ASN A 127 2.33 17.36 -4.30
CA ASN A 127 0.89 17.24 -4.11
C ASN A 127 0.52 15.77 -4.39
N VAL A 128 0.87 14.87 -3.46
CA VAL A 128 0.37 13.51 -3.48
C VAL A 128 -1.12 13.69 -3.28
N ARG A 129 -1.82 13.63 -4.40
CA ARG A 129 -3.27 13.63 -4.37
C ARG A 129 -3.64 12.52 -3.39
N GLU A 130 -4.33 12.88 -2.32
CA GLU A 130 -4.80 11.88 -1.38
C GLU A 130 -5.58 10.81 -2.16
N PRO A 131 -5.52 9.55 -1.72
CA PRO A 131 -6.32 8.50 -2.32
C PRO A 131 -7.76 8.95 -2.44
N GLU A 132 -8.40 8.67 -3.57
CA GLU A 132 -9.79 9.02 -3.78
C GLU A 132 -10.67 8.27 -2.78
N LYS A 133 -11.54 9.00 -2.09
CA LYS A 133 -12.61 8.39 -1.29
C LYS A 133 -13.67 7.87 -2.25
N ILE A 134 -13.61 6.59 -2.54
CA ILE A 134 -14.57 5.94 -3.41
C ILE A 134 -15.91 5.86 -2.67
N SER A 135 -16.97 6.38 -3.28
CA SER A 135 -18.35 6.14 -2.85
C SER A 135 -18.71 4.68 -3.12
N GLN A 136 -19.69 4.15 -2.37
CA GLN A 136 -20.16 2.78 -2.56
C GLN A 136 -20.55 2.53 -4.03
N ILE A 137 -19.98 1.47 -4.64
CA ILE A 137 -20.12 1.20 -6.07
C ILE A 137 -21.50 0.68 -6.43
N SER A 138 -22.06 -0.24 -5.63
CA SER A 138 -23.37 -0.83 -5.84
C SER A 138 -24.08 -1.13 -4.53
N THR A 139 -25.38 -1.37 -4.57
CA THR A 139 -26.20 -1.62 -3.37
C THR A 139 -26.47 -3.11 -3.10
N THR A 140 -26.77 -3.90 -4.14
CA THR A 140 -27.23 -5.30 -3.98
C THR A 140 -26.45 -6.31 -4.83
N GLU A 141 -26.04 -5.94 -6.01
CA GLU A 141 -25.30 -6.80 -6.93
C GLU A 141 -24.11 -6.03 -7.50
N ILE A 142 -23.04 -6.76 -7.76
CA ILE A 142 -21.87 -6.23 -8.47
C ILE A 142 -21.27 -7.30 -9.36
N ILE A 143 -20.79 -6.87 -10.53
CA ILE A 143 -19.81 -7.59 -11.34
C ILE A 143 -18.58 -6.72 -11.50
N PHE A 144 -17.41 -7.28 -11.23
CA PHE A 144 -16.15 -6.55 -11.37
C PHE A 144 -15.06 -7.42 -11.99
N GLY A 145 -14.11 -6.76 -12.64
CA GLY A 145 -12.89 -7.36 -13.16
C GLY A 145 -11.70 -7.13 -12.23
N VAL A 146 -10.67 -7.97 -12.38
CA VAL A 146 -9.37 -7.78 -11.74
C VAL A 146 -8.28 -7.96 -12.77
N VAL A 147 -7.46 -6.93 -12.92
CA VAL A 147 -6.24 -6.90 -13.73
C VAL A 147 -5.11 -6.56 -12.77
N SER A 148 -4.09 -7.40 -12.67
CA SER A 148 -2.98 -7.16 -11.75
C SER A 148 -1.65 -7.15 -12.48
N ASP A 149 -0.71 -6.39 -11.95
CA ASP A 149 0.69 -6.42 -12.35
C ASP A 149 0.88 -6.35 -13.89
N PRO A 150 0.27 -5.38 -14.60
CA PRO A 150 0.44 -5.27 -16.05
C PRO A 150 1.81 -4.73 -16.47
N HIS A 151 2.52 -4.07 -15.56
CA HIS A 151 3.88 -3.54 -15.77
C HIS A 151 4.04 -2.78 -17.08
N PHE A 152 3.18 -1.78 -17.32
CA PHE A 152 3.31 -0.94 -18.51
C PHE A 152 4.73 -0.36 -18.62
N GLY A 153 5.33 -0.50 -19.79
CA GLY A 153 6.74 -0.16 -20.02
C GLY A 153 7.69 -1.37 -20.04
N SER A 154 7.26 -2.55 -19.56
CA SER A 154 7.98 -3.81 -19.68
C SER A 154 7.92 -4.37 -21.10
N LYS A 155 9.05 -4.94 -21.58
CA LYS A 155 9.09 -5.72 -22.84
C LYS A 155 8.28 -7.01 -22.76
N SER A 156 7.96 -7.45 -21.55
CA SER A 156 7.14 -8.65 -21.31
C SER A 156 5.67 -8.32 -21.07
N CYS A 157 5.26 -7.04 -21.14
CA CYS A 157 3.86 -6.65 -20.98
C CYS A 157 2.98 -7.32 -22.05
N GLN A 158 1.88 -7.94 -21.63
CA GLN A 158 0.98 -8.75 -22.47
C GLN A 158 -0.26 -7.94 -22.88
N LEU A 159 -0.06 -6.99 -23.79
CA LEU A 159 -1.09 -6.04 -24.21
C LEU A 159 -2.21 -6.71 -25.01
N THR A 160 -1.90 -7.72 -25.81
CA THR A 160 -2.92 -8.52 -26.55
C THR A 160 -3.83 -9.22 -25.57
N ALA A 161 -3.28 -9.94 -24.60
CA ALA A 161 -4.06 -10.62 -23.55
C ALA A 161 -4.92 -9.63 -22.75
N LEU A 162 -4.37 -8.46 -22.42
CA LEU A 162 -5.10 -7.41 -21.70
C LEU A 162 -6.28 -6.87 -22.51
N ASN A 163 -6.10 -6.65 -23.81
CA ASN A 163 -7.19 -6.19 -24.69
C ASN A 163 -8.25 -7.26 -24.90
N GLU A 164 -7.85 -8.53 -25.12
CA GLU A 164 -8.79 -9.64 -25.22
C GLU A 164 -9.60 -9.80 -23.93
N PHE A 165 -8.95 -9.69 -22.76
CA PHE A 165 -9.64 -9.73 -21.49
C PHE A 165 -10.59 -8.53 -21.31
N ALA A 166 -10.21 -7.35 -21.79
CA ALA A 166 -11.08 -6.18 -21.78
C ALA A 166 -12.35 -6.40 -22.62
N GLU A 167 -12.24 -7.01 -23.80
CA GLU A 167 -13.44 -7.36 -24.61
C GLU A 167 -14.32 -8.40 -23.90
N ILE A 168 -13.72 -9.41 -23.26
CA ILE A 168 -14.48 -10.38 -22.45
C ILE A 168 -15.20 -9.66 -21.29
N MET A 169 -14.53 -8.75 -20.59
CA MET A 169 -15.13 -7.96 -19.51
C MET A 169 -16.32 -7.12 -20.01
N LYS A 170 -16.18 -6.44 -21.16
CA LYS A 170 -17.28 -5.67 -21.78
C LYS A 170 -18.49 -6.56 -22.08
N HIS A 171 -18.27 -7.71 -22.73
CA HIS A 171 -19.34 -8.66 -23.03
C HIS A 171 -20.02 -9.23 -21.77
N LYS A 172 -19.33 -9.29 -20.66
CA LYS A 172 -19.88 -9.72 -19.36
C LYS A 172 -20.52 -8.56 -18.56
N GLY A 173 -20.53 -7.34 -19.09
CA GLY A 173 -21.10 -6.18 -18.40
C GLY A 173 -20.28 -5.67 -17.22
N VAL A 174 -18.97 -5.91 -17.23
CA VAL A 174 -18.06 -5.36 -16.22
C VAL A 174 -17.86 -3.86 -16.49
N HIS A 175 -18.02 -3.05 -15.46
CA HIS A 175 -17.78 -1.62 -15.51
C HIS A 175 -16.70 -1.17 -14.50
N HIS A 176 -16.39 -2.00 -13.52
CA HIS A 176 -15.45 -1.70 -12.44
C HIS A 176 -14.32 -2.73 -12.48
N VAL A 177 -13.08 -2.25 -12.53
CA VAL A 177 -11.87 -3.09 -12.58
C VAL A 177 -10.91 -2.66 -11.48
N PHE A 178 -10.46 -3.62 -10.69
CA PHE A 178 -9.47 -3.39 -9.63
C PHE A 178 -8.09 -3.80 -10.11
N VAL A 179 -7.09 -2.94 -9.80
CA VAL A 179 -5.67 -3.18 -10.09
C VAL A 179 -4.92 -3.19 -8.76
N PRO A 180 -4.65 -4.36 -8.18
CA PRO A 180 -3.94 -4.47 -6.90
C PRO A 180 -2.42 -4.32 -7.02
N GLY A 181 -1.97 -3.30 -7.73
CA GLY A 181 -0.59 -2.84 -7.76
C GLY A 181 0.19 -3.14 -9.03
N ASP A 182 1.37 -2.55 -9.09
CA ASP A 182 2.36 -2.67 -10.17
C ASP A 182 1.77 -2.37 -11.56
N LEU A 183 1.10 -1.20 -11.65
CA LEU A 183 0.53 -0.70 -12.91
C LEU A 183 1.64 -0.47 -13.94
N VAL A 184 2.77 0.10 -13.51
CA VAL A 184 3.93 0.37 -14.38
C VAL A 184 5.13 -0.46 -13.99
N SER A 185 6.11 -0.59 -14.90
CA SER A 185 7.34 -1.36 -14.64
C SER A 185 8.24 -0.77 -13.57
N GLY A 186 8.12 0.54 -13.30
CA GLY A 186 8.95 1.20 -12.32
C GLY A 186 10.37 1.51 -12.81
N PHE A 187 11.20 1.98 -11.88
CA PHE A 187 12.56 2.41 -12.16
C PHE A 187 13.54 1.78 -11.17
N GLU A 188 14.53 1.04 -11.70
CA GLU A 188 15.59 0.37 -10.91
C GLU A 188 15.07 -0.54 -9.77
N VAL A 189 13.96 -1.24 -9.98
CA VAL A 189 13.35 -2.10 -8.96
C VAL A 189 14.24 -3.29 -8.63
N TYR A 190 14.91 -3.84 -9.65
CA TYR A 190 15.88 -4.92 -9.49
C TYR A 190 17.11 -4.75 -10.42
N PRO A 191 18.27 -5.34 -10.08
CA PRO A 191 19.47 -5.23 -10.91
C PRO A 191 19.25 -5.76 -12.32
N GLY A 192 19.54 -4.92 -13.33
CA GLY A 192 19.41 -5.26 -14.75
C GLY A 192 18.02 -5.00 -15.34
N GLN A 193 17.08 -4.45 -14.61
CA GLN A 193 15.73 -4.12 -15.11
C GLN A 193 15.76 -3.25 -16.38
N ILE A 194 16.74 -2.39 -16.53
CA ILE A 194 16.87 -1.53 -17.71
C ILE A 194 16.88 -2.30 -19.04
N HIS A 195 17.29 -3.57 -19.03
CA HIS A 195 17.26 -4.44 -20.20
C HIS A 195 15.90 -5.07 -20.47
N ASP A 196 15.03 -5.11 -19.45
CA ASP A 196 13.69 -5.72 -19.51
C ASP A 196 12.60 -4.69 -19.81
N VAL A 197 12.91 -3.38 -19.85
CA VAL A 197 11.95 -2.31 -20.16
C VAL A 197 12.22 -1.67 -21.52
N TYR A 198 11.17 -1.19 -22.18
CA TYR A 198 11.27 -0.35 -23.38
C TYR A 198 11.01 1.13 -23.05
N ALA A 199 10.17 1.41 -22.04
CA ALA A 199 9.96 2.74 -21.49
C ALA A 199 10.74 2.85 -20.17
N ILE A 200 11.86 3.58 -20.18
CA ILE A 200 12.81 3.59 -19.05
C ILE A 200 12.37 4.62 -17.98
N ASP A 201 11.90 5.78 -18.42
CA ASP A 201 11.57 6.90 -17.55
C ASP A 201 10.08 6.95 -17.17
N ALA A 202 9.76 7.81 -16.22
CA ALA A 202 8.39 7.97 -15.74
C ALA A 202 7.45 8.47 -16.83
N GLN A 203 7.90 9.40 -17.69
CA GLN A 203 7.08 9.95 -18.74
C GLN A 203 6.72 8.88 -19.78
N GLY A 204 7.69 8.07 -20.21
CA GLY A 204 7.44 6.99 -21.16
C GLY A 204 6.49 5.93 -20.60
N GLN A 205 6.61 5.56 -19.32
CA GLN A 205 5.71 4.59 -18.68
C GLN A 205 4.32 5.18 -18.46
N GLU A 206 4.21 6.45 -18.17
CA GLU A 206 2.93 7.15 -18.10
C GLU A 206 2.23 7.19 -19.47
N GLU A 207 2.94 7.61 -20.51
CA GLU A 207 2.39 7.72 -21.88
C GLU A 207 1.91 6.35 -22.38
N THR A 208 2.70 5.30 -22.20
CA THR A 208 2.31 3.96 -22.61
C THR A 208 1.09 3.44 -21.82
N THR A 209 0.98 3.77 -20.53
CA THR A 209 -0.20 3.42 -19.72
C THR A 209 -1.45 4.14 -20.21
N LEU A 210 -1.36 5.45 -20.45
CA LEU A 210 -2.48 6.27 -20.92
C LEU A 210 -3.05 5.80 -22.26
N VAL A 211 -2.18 5.29 -23.13
CA VAL A 211 -2.54 4.81 -24.47
C VAL A 211 -3.09 3.38 -24.43
N ASN A 212 -2.43 2.49 -23.70
CA ASN A 212 -2.68 1.04 -23.79
C ASN A 212 -3.62 0.48 -22.72
N LEU A 213 -3.87 1.19 -21.61
CA LEU A 213 -4.87 0.74 -20.63
C LEU A 213 -6.26 0.85 -21.24
N PRO A 214 -7.03 -0.27 -21.40
CA PRO A 214 -8.29 -0.28 -22.10
C PRO A 214 -9.31 0.74 -21.58
N ARG A 215 -10.14 1.30 -22.46
CA ARG A 215 -11.18 2.29 -22.11
C ARG A 215 -12.53 1.61 -21.93
N GLY A 216 -13.45 2.30 -21.24
CA GLY A 216 -14.82 1.83 -21.00
C GLY A 216 -15.03 1.20 -19.63
N PHE A 217 -14.09 1.36 -18.72
CA PHE A 217 -14.14 0.87 -17.35
C PHE A 217 -13.79 1.99 -16.37
N ASN A 218 -14.22 1.84 -15.11
CA ASN A 218 -13.66 2.57 -13.98
C ASN A 218 -12.55 1.71 -13.36
N TRP A 219 -11.32 2.19 -13.42
CA TRP A 219 -10.13 1.51 -12.93
C TRP A 219 -9.79 1.97 -11.53
N TYR A 220 -9.79 1.08 -10.55
CA TYR A 220 -9.41 1.35 -9.16
C TYR A 220 -7.98 0.83 -8.93
N VAL A 221 -7.01 1.73 -8.92
CA VAL A 221 -5.59 1.39 -8.96
C VAL A 221 -4.94 1.59 -7.60
N LEU A 222 -4.45 0.50 -7.04
CA LEU A 222 -3.52 0.51 -5.91
C LEU A 222 -2.09 0.65 -6.46
N GLY A 223 -1.22 1.37 -5.77
CA GLY A 223 0.20 1.37 -6.08
C GLY A 223 0.92 0.17 -5.47
N GLY A 224 1.79 -0.45 -6.27
CA GLY A 224 2.68 -1.51 -5.83
C GLY A 224 4.14 -1.03 -5.70
N ASN A 225 5.06 -1.96 -5.45
CA ASN A 225 6.46 -1.64 -5.23
C ASN A 225 7.17 -1.12 -6.50
N HIS A 226 6.72 -1.51 -7.70
CA HIS A 226 7.23 -0.96 -8.95
C HIS A 226 6.80 0.49 -9.15
N ASP A 227 5.52 0.80 -8.94
CA ASP A 227 4.99 2.16 -8.98
C ASP A 227 5.69 3.06 -7.96
N TYR A 228 5.91 2.54 -6.75
CA TYR A 228 6.58 3.24 -5.66
C TYR A 228 8.06 3.56 -5.95
N SER A 229 8.70 2.85 -6.87
CA SER A 229 10.09 3.08 -7.24
C SER A 229 10.35 4.50 -7.75
N PHE A 230 9.38 5.12 -8.42
CA PHE A 230 9.46 6.51 -8.86
C PHE A 230 9.38 7.51 -7.70
N ILE A 231 8.64 7.18 -6.65
CA ILE A 231 8.65 7.98 -5.43
C ILE A 231 10.01 7.86 -4.75
N LYS A 232 10.51 6.64 -4.62
CA LYS A 232 11.77 6.32 -3.93
C LYS A 232 13.00 6.86 -4.65
N ARG A 233 13.08 6.70 -5.97
CA ARG A 233 14.27 6.97 -6.79
C ARG A 233 14.09 8.10 -7.80
N GLY A 234 12.86 8.38 -8.18
CA GLY A 234 12.48 9.44 -9.12
C GLY A 234 12.19 10.80 -8.48
N GLY A 235 12.66 11.02 -7.24
CA GLY A 235 12.49 12.32 -6.57
C GLY A 235 11.09 12.62 -6.06
N GLY A 236 10.35 11.59 -5.61
CA GLY A 236 9.01 11.76 -5.03
C GLY A 236 7.89 11.75 -6.06
N TYR A 237 8.14 11.34 -7.30
CA TYR A 237 7.14 11.36 -8.36
C TYR A 237 6.13 10.21 -8.20
N ASN A 238 4.87 10.52 -7.88
CA ASN A 238 3.81 9.53 -7.85
C ASN A 238 3.19 9.39 -9.25
N ILE A 239 3.65 8.38 -9.98
CA ILE A 239 3.23 8.13 -11.36
C ILE A 239 1.73 7.82 -11.46
N ILE A 240 1.15 7.09 -10.51
CA ILE A 240 -0.27 6.72 -10.56
C ILE A 240 -1.16 7.95 -10.40
N THR A 241 -0.84 8.86 -9.49
CA THR A 241 -1.62 10.09 -9.34
C THR A 241 -1.56 10.97 -10.58
N THR A 242 -0.42 10.99 -11.27
CA THR A 242 -0.27 11.73 -12.53
C THR A 242 -1.10 11.08 -13.64
N ILE A 243 -1.06 9.75 -13.77
CA ILE A 243 -1.91 9.01 -14.72
C ILE A 243 -3.39 9.27 -14.44
N ALA A 244 -3.83 9.14 -13.17
CA ALA A 244 -5.21 9.38 -12.75
C ALA A 244 -5.67 10.83 -12.99
N SER A 245 -4.76 11.81 -12.91
CA SER A 245 -5.10 13.21 -13.23
C SER A 245 -5.39 13.44 -14.70
N LYS A 246 -4.88 12.61 -15.60
CA LYS A 246 -5.03 12.71 -17.06
C LYS A 246 -6.17 11.84 -17.63
N ARG A 247 -6.67 10.87 -16.82
CA ARG A 247 -7.76 9.98 -17.20
C ARG A 247 -8.79 9.89 -16.08
N PRO A 248 -10.00 10.46 -16.26
CA PRO A 248 -11.03 10.52 -15.22
C PRO A 248 -11.62 9.13 -14.86
N ASP A 249 -11.40 8.13 -15.70
CA ASP A 249 -11.80 6.75 -15.47
C ASP A 249 -10.79 5.95 -14.62
N ILE A 250 -9.68 6.58 -14.18
CA ILE A 250 -8.67 5.96 -13.32
C ILE A 250 -8.72 6.60 -11.93
N HIS A 251 -9.00 5.79 -10.92
CA HIS A 251 -9.13 6.20 -9.53
C HIS A 251 -7.94 5.66 -8.74
N TYR A 252 -7.09 6.54 -8.22
CA TYR A 252 -6.02 6.16 -7.33
C TYR A 252 -6.58 5.88 -5.93
N ILE A 253 -6.42 4.65 -5.43
CA ILE A 253 -6.99 4.20 -4.15
C ILE A 253 -5.97 4.08 -3.02
N GLY A 254 -4.68 4.27 -3.27
CA GLY A 254 -3.61 4.24 -2.26
C GLY A 254 -2.40 3.42 -2.67
N PHE A 255 -1.48 3.19 -1.73
CA PHE A 255 -0.31 2.31 -1.87
C PHE A 255 -0.38 1.15 -0.87
N ASP A 256 0.25 0.03 -1.21
CA ASP A 256 0.41 -1.20 -0.42
C ASP A 256 -0.91 -1.88 -0.05
N GLN A 257 -1.87 -1.15 0.50
CA GLN A 257 -3.22 -1.66 0.78
C GLN A 257 -4.27 -0.55 0.78
N ALA A 258 -5.45 -0.88 0.28
CA ALA A 258 -6.60 0.00 0.30
C ALA A 258 -7.91 -0.79 0.39
N THR A 259 -8.93 -0.19 0.99
CA THR A 259 -10.27 -0.77 1.11
C THR A 259 -11.26 0.08 0.35
N VAL A 260 -12.08 -0.56 -0.49
CA VAL A 260 -13.10 0.08 -1.33
C VAL A 260 -14.48 -0.49 -0.97
N PRO A 261 -15.45 0.36 -0.62
CA PRO A 261 -16.82 -0.07 -0.40
C PRO A 261 -17.49 -0.44 -1.74
N ILE A 262 -17.90 -1.70 -1.91
CA ILE A 262 -18.44 -2.20 -3.19
C ILE A 262 -19.94 -2.49 -3.16
N LEU A 263 -20.43 -3.05 -2.06
CA LEU A 263 -21.84 -3.30 -1.81
C LEU A 263 -22.25 -2.74 -0.44
N SER A 264 -23.53 -2.62 -0.14
CA SER A 264 -23.99 -2.19 1.19
C SER A 264 -23.39 -3.04 2.29
N ASN A 265 -22.53 -2.43 3.11
CA ASN A 265 -21.79 -3.09 4.19
C ASN A 265 -20.85 -4.22 3.72
N VAL A 266 -20.38 -4.19 2.47
CA VAL A 266 -19.37 -5.10 1.92
C VAL A 266 -18.24 -4.28 1.29
N GLU A 267 -17.05 -4.55 1.75
CA GLU A 267 -15.81 -3.92 1.31
C GLU A 267 -14.90 -4.93 0.59
N LEU A 268 -14.17 -4.43 -0.39
CA LEU A 268 -13.08 -5.12 -1.07
C LEU A 268 -11.75 -4.50 -0.65
N MET A 269 -10.81 -5.32 -0.24
CA MET A 269 -9.45 -4.89 0.08
C MET A 269 -8.49 -5.32 -1.03
N CYS A 270 -7.78 -4.34 -1.60
CA CYS A 270 -6.61 -4.58 -2.44
C CYS A 270 -5.35 -4.55 -1.58
N VAL A 271 -4.42 -5.47 -1.83
CA VAL A 271 -3.13 -5.57 -1.15
C VAL A 271 -2.03 -5.83 -2.17
N HIS A 272 -0.96 -5.06 -2.09
CA HIS A 272 0.27 -5.33 -2.85
C HIS A 272 1.41 -5.52 -1.86
N PRO A 273 1.72 -6.76 -1.46
CA PRO A 273 2.69 -7.02 -0.41
C PRO A 273 4.13 -6.76 -0.89
N SER A 274 4.94 -6.14 -0.06
CA SER A 274 6.38 -6.03 -0.30
C SER A 274 7.14 -7.31 0.08
N GLY A 275 8.38 -7.43 -0.41
CA GLY A 275 9.31 -8.51 -0.04
C GLY A 275 9.34 -9.69 -1.02
N GLY A 276 10.24 -10.64 -0.77
CA GLY A 276 10.53 -11.76 -1.68
C GLY A 276 9.45 -12.85 -1.73
N VAL A 277 9.73 -13.88 -2.54
CA VAL A 277 8.86 -15.06 -2.70
C VAL A 277 8.77 -15.82 -1.39
N PRO A 278 7.57 -16.13 -0.89
CA PRO A 278 7.41 -16.94 0.32
C PRO A 278 7.79 -18.40 0.08
N TYR A 279 8.07 -19.12 1.16
CA TYR A 279 8.36 -20.56 1.11
C TYR A 279 7.26 -21.36 0.39
N SER A 280 6.01 -20.99 0.62
CA SER A 280 4.85 -21.50 -0.13
C SER A 280 4.11 -20.32 -0.74
N ILE A 281 3.84 -20.35 -2.03
CA ILE A 281 3.19 -19.27 -2.78
C ILE A 281 1.81 -18.95 -2.20
N SER A 282 1.05 -19.98 -1.80
CA SER A 282 -0.28 -19.83 -1.20
C SER A 282 -0.26 -19.18 0.18
N TYR A 283 0.85 -19.26 0.90
CA TYR A 283 0.95 -18.83 2.29
C TYR A 283 0.62 -17.34 2.48
N ARG A 284 1.04 -16.48 1.55
CA ARG A 284 0.76 -15.04 1.67
C ARG A 284 -0.72 -14.74 1.63
N LEU A 285 -1.46 -15.33 0.70
CA LEU A 285 -2.90 -15.13 0.60
C LEU A 285 -3.61 -15.59 1.87
N GLN A 286 -3.32 -16.80 2.34
CA GLN A 286 -3.89 -17.37 3.56
C GLN A 286 -3.59 -16.48 4.76
N LYS A 287 -2.33 -16.08 4.93
CA LYS A 287 -1.89 -15.23 6.03
C LYS A 287 -2.57 -13.85 6.04
N ASN A 288 -2.72 -13.23 4.87
CA ASN A 288 -3.43 -11.96 4.75
C ASN A 288 -4.90 -12.11 5.15
N ILE A 289 -5.61 -13.13 4.65
CA ILE A 289 -7.02 -13.36 4.98
C ILE A 289 -7.19 -13.60 6.49
N GLU A 290 -6.31 -14.40 7.11
CA GLU A 290 -6.34 -14.63 8.57
C GLU A 290 -6.16 -13.33 9.36
N GLN A 291 -5.16 -12.50 9.01
CA GLN A 291 -4.90 -11.24 9.69
C GLN A 291 -6.05 -10.24 9.50
N ILE A 292 -6.63 -10.17 8.31
CA ILE A 292 -7.79 -9.34 8.01
C ILE A 292 -8.98 -9.80 8.85
N THR A 293 -9.24 -11.11 8.92
CA THR A 293 -10.34 -11.67 9.73
C THR A 293 -10.18 -11.30 11.21
N ILE A 294 -8.97 -11.45 11.75
CA ILE A 294 -8.68 -11.07 13.14
C ILE A 294 -8.89 -9.57 13.36
N SER A 295 -8.39 -8.74 12.43
CA SER A 295 -8.53 -7.28 12.51
C SER A 295 -9.99 -6.84 12.45
N GLU A 296 -10.79 -7.40 11.55
CA GLU A 296 -12.22 -7.11 11.44
C GLU A 296 -12.98 -7.48 12.72
N LEU A 297 -12.71 -8.66 13.29
CA LEU A 297 -13.31 -9.07 14.57
C LEU A 297 -12.89 -8.15 15.72
N GLN A 298 -11.62 -7.72 15.77
CA GLN A 298 -11.15 -6.75 16.76
C GLN A 298 -11.86 -5.40 16.63
N ASN A 299 -12.11 -4.93 15.41
CA ASN A 299 -12.82 -3.68 15.16
C ASN A 299 -14.28 -3.75 15.63
N VAL A 300 -14.94 -4.89 15.47
CA VAL A 300 -16.28 -5.11 16.02
C VAL A 300 -16.26 -5.12 17.54
N VAL A 301 -15.35 -5.85 18.17
CA VAL A 301 -15.22 -5.91 19.63
C VAL A 301 -14.91 -4.53 20.25
N ARG A 302 -14.18 -3.69 19.52
CA ARG A 302 -13.87 -2.30 19.94
C ARG A 302 -14.98 -1.29 19.65
N GLY A 303 -16.07 -1.70 19.02
CA GLY A 303 -17.16 -0.81 18.61
C GLY A 303 -16.81 0.16 17.47
N VAL A 304 -15.75 -0.11 16.71
CA VAL A 304 -15.35 0.66 15.53
C VAL A 304 -16.28 0.35 14.34
N LYS A 305 -16.71 -0.90 14.25
CA LYS A 305 -17.69 -1.41 13.28
C LYS A 305 -18.74 -2.25 13.98
N ASP A 306 -19.97 -2.22 13.49
CA ASP A 306 -21.05 -3.07 14.01
C ASP A 306 -20.86 -4.54 13.63
N LYS A 307 -20.25 -4.79 12.46
CA LYS A 307 -19.99 -6.12 11.92
C LYS A 307 -18.80 -6.11 10.96
N PRO A 308 -18.15 -7.26 10.72
CA PRO A 308 -17.13 -7.37 9.68
C PRO A 308 -17.70 -7.00 8.29
N SER A 309 -16.96 -6.20 7.52
CA SER A 309 -17.39 -5.71 6.20
C SER A 309 -16.55 -6.25 5.05
N ILE A 310 -15.26 -6.56 5.28
CA ILE A 310 -14.39 -7.09 4.22
C ILE A 310 -14.84 -8.50 3.84
N ARG A 311 -15.12 -8.71 2.54
CA ARG A 311 -15.52 -9.99 1.96
C ARG A 311 -14.66 -10.41 0.79
N PHE A 312 -13.92 -9.48 0.22
CA PHE A 312 -13.03 -9.72 -0.93
C PHE A 312 -11.65 -9.20 -0.62
N VAL A 313 -10.62 -10.00 -0.92
CA VAL A 313 -9.21 -9.65 -0.78
C VAL A 313 -8.49 -9.96 -2.08
N LEU A 314 -7.92 -8.95 -2.71
CA LEU A 314 -7.15 -9.08 -3.94
C LEU A 314 -5.68 -8.83 -3.64
N LEU A 315 -4.83 -9.80 -3.99
CA LEU A 315 -3.40 -9.79 -3.71
C LEU A 315 -2.60 -9.79 -5.02
N GLY A 316 -1.87 -8.71 -5.32
CA GLY A 316 -0.93 -8.61 -6.43
C GLY A 316 0.47 -9.16 -6.11
N HIS A 317 1.48 -8.79 -6.87
CA HIS A 317 2.92 -8.98 -6.64
C HIS A 317 3.51 -10.34 -7.04
N LEU A 318 2.80 -11.44 -6.83
CA LEU A 318 3.40 -12.77 -7.02
C LEU A 318 3.26 -13.32 -8.45
N HIS A 319 2.49 -12.66 -9.32
CA HIS A 319 2.24 -13.04 -10.72
C HIS A 319 1.65 -14.44 -10.90
N ILE A 320 1.17 -15.08 -9.85
CA ILE A 320 0.65 -16.45 -9.87
C ILE A 320 -0.80 -16.45 -9.39
N GLN A 321 -1.67 -16.99 -10.21
CA GLN A 321 -3.09 -17.12 -9.91
C GLN A 321 -3.34 -18.16 -8.81
N MET A 322 -4.14 -17.77 -7.83
CA MET A 322 -4.68 -18.68 -6.82
C MET A 322 -5.92 -18.04 -6.19
N GLN A 323 -6.84 -18.84 -5.69
CA GLN A 323 -7.93 -18.37 -4.84
C GLN A 323 -8.09 -19.24 -3.60
N ALA A 324 -8.62 -18.64 -2.55
CA ALA A 324 -8.97 -19.32 -1.32
C ALA A 324 -10.20 -18.67 -0.68
N MET A 325 -10.99 -19.46 0.02
CA MET A 325 -12.07 -18.96 0.86
C MET A 325 -11.78 -19.36 2.31
N PHE A 326 -11.81 -18.39 3.20
CA PHE A 326 -11.65 -18.61 4.63
C PHE A 326 -12.76 -17.89 5.39
N GLY A 327 -13.59 -18.65 6.08
CA GLY A 327 -14.81 -18.10 6.68
C GLY A 327 -15.74 -17.47 5.63
N SER A 328 -15.97 -16.17 5.75
CA SER A 328 -16.81 -15.40 4.83
C SER A 328 -16.01 -14.47 3.91
N ILE A 329 -14.69 -14.64 3.84
CA ILE A 329 -13.80 -13.85 2.98
C ILE A 329 -13.31 -14.73 1.85
N TRP A 330 -13.54 -14.28 0.63
CA TRP A 330 -12.88 -14.79 -0.55
C TRP A 330 -11.63 -13.96 -0.85
N GLY A 331 -10.53 -14.63 -1.13
CA GLY A 331 -9.30 -13.99 -1.54
C GLY A 331 -8.73 -14.57 -2.81
N ALA A 332 -8.09 -13.73 -3.62
CA ALA A 332 -7.37 -14.13 -4.82
C ALA A 332 -5.96 -13.53 -4.86
N GLN A 333 -4.97 -14.35 -5.20
CA GLN A 333 -3.77 -13.90 -5.88
C GLN A 333 -4.14 -13.69 -7.34
N CYS A 334 -3.77 -12.53 -7.90
CA CYS A 334 -4.48 -12.05 -9.07
C CYS A 334 -3.90 -12.50 -10.41
N GLY A 335 -2.76 -13.20 -10.44
CA GLY A 335 -2.05 -13.44 -11.68
C GLY A 335 -1.38 -12.14 -12.17
N THR A 336 -1.17 -12.00 -13.47
CA THR A 336 -0.47 -10.84 -14.05
C THR A 336 -0.86 -10.63 -15.51
N PHE A 337 -0.53 -9.46 -16.07
CA PHE A 337 -0.46 -9.22 -17.52
C PHE A 337 0.98 -8.92 -17.97
N GLU A 338 1.96 -9.46 -17.25
CA GLU A 338 3.36 -9.50 -17.64
C GLU A 338 3.81 -10.95 -17.85
N GLY A 339 4.48 -11.23 -18.98
CA GLY A 339 5.11 -12.53 -19.25
C GLY A 339 6.35 -12.77 -18.40
N GLN A 340 7.01 -13.91 -18.60
CA GLN A 340 8.16 -14.30 -17.81
C GLN A 340 9.40 -13.44 -18.12
N THR A 341 9.70 -12.46 -17.28
CA THR A 341 10.93 -11.66 -17.35
C THR A 341 12.16 -12.49 -17.01
N ASN A 342 13.36 -11.99 -17.41
CA ASN A 342 14.63 -12.61 -17.01
C ASN A 342 14.79 -12.71 -15.48
N TYR A 343 14.23 -11.77 -14.75
CA TYR A 343 14.20 -11.80 -13.28
C TYR A 343 13.35 -12.96 -12.75
N LEU A 344 12.13 -13.11 -13.23
CA LEU A 344 11.22 -14.21 -12.83
C LEU A 344 11.81 -15.58 -13.19
N LYS A 345 12.41 -15.69 -14.39
CA LYS A 345 13.10 -16.91 -14.83
C LYS A 345 14.22 -17.32 -13.88
N ARG A 346 15.07 -16.37 -13.47
CA ARG A 346 16.12 -16.63 -12.47
C ARG A 346 15.60 -17.02 -11.10
N LYS A 347 14.38 -16.59 -10.74
CA LYS A 347 13.70 -16.97 -9.49
C LYS A 347 12.91 -18.28 -9.60
N GLY A 348 12.86 -18.90 -10.77
CA GLY A 348 12.08 -20.12 -11.01
C GLY A 348 10.56 -19.88 -10.96
N LEU A 349 10.11 -18.66 -11.21
CA LEU A 349 8.70 -18.28 -11.18
C LEU A 349 8.13 -18.26 -12.61
N ILE A 350 7.01 -18.94 -12.78
CA ILE A 350 6.25 -18.95 -14.02
C ILE A 350 4.99 -18.13 -13.77
N PRO A 351 4.82 -16.97 -14.41
CA PRO A 351 3.65 -16.14 -14.23
C PRO A 351 2.39 -16.80 -14.80
N THR A 352 1.24 -16.52 -14.24
CA THR A 352 -0.06 -16.89 -14.81
C THR A 352 -0.67 -15.63 -15.43
N ILE A 353 -0.64 -15.57 -16.77
CA ILE A 353 -1.16 -14.43 -17.52
C ILE A 353 -2.68 -14.50 -17.54
N GLY A 354 -3.33 -13.45 -17.05
CA GLY A 354 -4.78 -13.37 -17.01
C GLY A 354 -5.38 -12.57 -15.87
N GLY A 355 -6.72 -12.59 -15.82
CA GLY A 355 -7.47 -11.80 -14.85
C GLY A 355 -8.74 -12.51 -14.35
N TRP A 356 -9.31 -11.97 -13.27
CA TRP A 356 -10.54 -12.48 -12.67
C TRP A 356 -11.76 -11.67 -13.12
N ILE A 357 -12.88 -12.35 -13.31
CA ILE A 357 -14.21 -11.74 -13.29
C ILE A 357 -14.97 -12.35 -12.12
N VAL A 358 -15.50 -11.47 -11.27
CA VAL A 358 -16.22 -11.83 -10.04
C VAL A 358 -17.61 -11.23 -10.09
N LYS A 359 -18.63 -12.06 -9.81
CA LYS A 359 -20.02 -11.63 -9.64
C LYS A 359 -20.48 -11.95 -8.22
N ALA A 360 -21.09 -10.99 -7.55
CA ALA A 360 -21.57 -11.17 -6.19
C ALA A 360 -22.90 -10.45 -5.96
N SER A 361 -23.76 -11.03 -5.08
CA SER A 361 -24.97 -10.39 -4.61
C SER A 361 -25.17 -10.60 -3.11
N LEU A 362 -25.91 -9.68 -2.49
CA LEU A 362 -26.26 -9.75 -1.08
C LEU A 362 -27.57 -10.50 -0.85
N GLY A 363 -27.61 -11.27 0.22
CA GLY A 363 -28.86 -11.82 0.78
C GLY A 363 -29.59 -10.79 1.65
N LYS A 364 -30.82 -11.11 2.07
CA LYS A 364 -31.63 -10.29 2.95
C LYS A 364 -30.97 -9.98 4.31
N ASN A 365 -30.07 -10.86 4.75
CA ASN A 365 -29.30 -10.71 6.00
C ASN A 365 -28.02 -9.86 5.81
N GLY A 366 -27.76 -9.31 4.62
CA GLY A 366 -26.54 -8.55 4.31
C GLY A 366 -25.28 -9.38 4.15
N LEU A 367 -25.39 -10.73 4.05
CA LEU A 367 -24.29 -11.62 3.71
C LEU A 367 -24.27 -11.89 2.22
N LEU A 368 -23.10 -12.29 1.70
CA LEU A 368 -22.99 -12.75 0.31
C LEU A 368 -23.90 -13.95 0.07
N LYS A 369 -24.80 -13.84 -0.92
CA LYS A 369 -25.78 -14.87 -1.28
C LYS A 369 -25.30 -15.67 -2.49
N ASN A 370 -25.01 -14.98 -3.58
CA ASN A 370 -24.46 -15.58 -4.78
C ASN A 370 -23.05 -15.04 -4.98
N PHE A 371 -22.13 -15.94 -5.26
CA PHE A 371 -20.75 -15.62 -5.52
C PHE A 371 -20.24 -16.52 -6.61
N GLU A 372 -19.69 -15.92 -7.65
CA GLU A 372 -19.04 -16.59 -8.77
C GLU A 372 -17.73 -15.90 -9.06
N SER A 373 -16.65 -16.66 -9.18
CA SER A 373 -15.34 -16.16 -9.60
C SER A 373 -14.81 -17.02 -10.73
N LYS A 374 -14.31 -16.40 -11.79
CA LYS A 374 -13.70 -17.07 -12.93
C LYS A 374 -12.42 -16.39 -13.30
N PHE A 375 -11.34 -17.17 -13.41
CA PHE A 375 -10.06 -16.72 -13.95
C PHE A 375 -10.00 -17.03 -15.43
N TYR A 376 -9.55 -16.06 -16.23
CA TYR A 376 -9.31 -16.17 -17.66
C TYR A 376 -7.82 -16.22 -17.90
N ILE A 377 -7.33 -17.30 -18.50
CA ILE A 377 -5.91 -17.55 -18.77
C ILE A 377 -5.65 -17.26 -20.24
N PHE A 378 -4.52 -16.64 -20.51
CA PHE A 378 -4.02 -16.34 -21.86
C PHE A 378 -2.63 -16.91 -22.04
N ASP A 379 -2.29 -17.22 -23.29
CA ASP A 379 -0.95 -17.64 -23.66
C ASP A 379 0.02 -16.44 -23.67
N GLU A 380 1.27 -16.68 -23.33
CA GLU A 380 2.33 -15.67 -23.42
C GLU A 380 2.73 -15.41 -24.87
N ILE A 381 2.68 -14.15 -25.30
CA ILE A 381 3.15 -13.70 -26.61
C ILE A 381 4.50 -13.03 -26.42
N GLN A 382 5.52 -13.56 -27.11
CA GLN A 382 6.87 -12.98 -27.07
C GLN A 382 6.90 -11.64 -27.80
N ASP A 383 7.52 -10.64 -27.18
CA ASP A 383 7.64 -9.30 -27.75
C ASP A 383 6.29 -8.61 -28.08
N ASP A 384 5.22 -8.98 -27.41
CA ASP A 384 3.85 -8.48 -27.65
C ASP A 384 3.79 -6.93 -27.67
N TRP A 385 4.60 -6.27 -26.82
CA TRP A 385 4.72 -4.82 -26.78
C TRP A 385 5.04 -4.18 -28.16
N LYS A 386 5.70 -4.89 -29.08
CA LYS A 386 6.05 -4.38 -30.43
C LYS A 386 4.85 -4.25 -31.35
N ASN A 387 3.77 -4.96 -31.04
CA ASN A 387 2.54 -4.96 -31.83
C ASN A 387 1.68 -3.72 -31.58
N TYR A 388 2.00 -2.94 -30.56
CA TYR A 388 1.25 -1.77 -30.11
C TYR A 388 1.99 -0.47 -30.43
N LYS A 389 1.23 0.53 -30.85
CA LYS A 389 1.78 1.84 -31.17
C LYS A 389 2.24 2.51 -29.87
N HIS A 390 3.54 2.63 -29.72
CA HIS A 390 4.13 3.53 -28.75
C HIS A 390 4.11 4.92 -29.42
N THR A 391 3.12 5.75 -29.10
CA THR A 391 3.20 7.17 -29.45
C THR A 391 4.26 7.82 -28.57
N ILE A 392 5.52 7.63 -28.94
CA ILE A 392 6.53 8.62 -28.61
C ILE A 392 6.10 9.83 -29.46
N PRO A 393 5.73 10.98 -28.86
CA PRO A 393 5.53 12.18 -29.64
C PRO A 393 6.82 12.35 -30.44
N GLU A 394 6.72 12.38 -31.77
CA GLU A 394 7.86 12.82 -32.59
C GLU A 394 8.35 14.10 -31.94
N LYS A 395 9.56 14.08 -31.37
CA LYS A 395 10.23 15.30 -30.93
C LYS A 395 10.17 16.21 -32.15
N LYS A 396 9.30 17.24 -32.14
CA LYS A 396 9.40 18.34 -33.08
C LYS A 396 10.83 18.82 -32.93
N ILE A 397 11.66 18.48 -33.89
CA ILE A 397 13.01 19.01 -33.99
C ILE A 397 12.77 20.49 -34.17
N ILE A 398 12.90 21.23 -33.08
CA ILE A 398 12.93 22.70 -33.14
C ILE A 398 14.20 22.99 -33.93
N LYS A 399 14.05 23.29 -35.22
CA LYS A 399 15.15 23.79 -36.02
C LYS A 399 15.72 24.99 -35.27
N PRO A 400 17.04 25.07 -35.08
CA PRO A 400 17.63 26.23 -34.44
C PRO A 400 17.25 27.46 -35.23
N ILE A 401 16.74 28.50 -34.55
CA ILE A 401 16.35 29.80 -35.11
C ILE A 401 17.64 30.66 -35.24
N PHE A 402 18.68 30.14 -35.77
CA PHE A 402 19.85 30.94 -36.16
C PHE A 402 20.49 30.29 -37.41
N ASP A 403 20.22 30.86 -38.54
CA ASP A 403 21.14 31.06 -39.62
C ASP A 403 21.64 32.49 -39.58
#